data_cb7ecdd879a20d3c9ede5566d1d55c43
#
_entry.id   cb7ecdd879a20d3c9ede5566d1d55c43
#
_cell.length_a   1.000
_cell.length_b   1.000
_cell.length_c   1.000
_cell.angle_alpha   90.00
_cell.angle_beta   90.00
_cell.angle_gamma   90.00
#
_symmetry.space_group_name_H-M   'P 1'
#
loop_
_entity.id
_entity.type
_entity.pdbx_description
1 polymer ?
#
loop_
_entity_poly.entity_id
_entity_poly.type
_entity_poly.pdbx_seq_one_letter_code
_entity_poly.pdbx_strand_id
1 'polypeptide(L)' 'MSIQVKFFASLREKTGVAETIIDAAHTAADAWDKATGGMPQPNNVLVAINLEYASFDAPVKAGDEVAFFPPVTGG' A
#
# COMPACT_ATOMS: atom_id res chain seq x y z
N MET A 1 6.57 4.44 -16.66
CA MET A 1 5.36 3.81 -16.13
C MET A 1 5.38 3.90 -14.62
N SER A 2 4.24 3.81 -13.99
CA SER A 2 4.11 4.11 -12.57
C SER A 2 3.28 3.04 -11.86
N ILE A 3 3.31 3.11 -10.53
CA ILE A 3 2.51 2.24 -9.67
C ILE A 3 1.56 3.14 -8.90
N GLN A 4 0.29 2.79 -8.89
CA GLN A 4 -0.72 3.51 -8.15
C GLN A 4 -0.82 2.91 -6.75
N VAL A 5 -0.77 3.76 -5.72
CA VAL A 5 -0.86 3.33 -4.32
C VAL A 5 -2.07 3.99 -3.68
N LYS A 6 -2.88 3.19 -3.01
CA LYS A 6 -4.09 3.68 -2.34
C LYS A 6 -4.07 3.30 -0.87
N PHE A 7 -4.58 4.20 -0.04
CA PHE A 7 -4.71 3.98 1.39
C PHE A 7 -6.18 4.13 1.77
N PHE A 8 -6.67 3.22 2.60
CA PHE A 8 -8.09 3.20 2.98
C PHE A 8 -8.28 3.35 4.47
N ALA A 9 -9.47 3.86 4.84
CA ALA A 9 -9.93 3.96 6.23
C ALA A 9 -8.92 4.68 7.12
N SER A 10 -8.59 4.09 8.27
CA SER A 10 -7.67 4.73 9.22
C SER A 10 -6.27 4.95 8.67
N LEU A 11 -5.86 4.16 7.68
CA LEU A 11 -4.54 4.35 7.07
C LEU A 11 -4.48 5.65 6.28
N ARG A 12 -5.58 6.03 5.65
CA ARG A 12 -5.65 7.31 4.94
C ARG A 12 -5.44 8.48 5.90
N GLU A 13 -6.04 8.39 7.09
CA GLU A 13 -5.85 9.42 8.11
C GLU A 13 -4.44 9.40 8.68
N LYS A 14 -3.90 8.22 8.92
CA LYS A 14 -2.59 8.06 9.52
C LYS A 14 -1.47 8.52 8.60
N THR A 15 -1.57 8.23 7.32
CA THR A 15 -0.56 8.63 6.34
C THR A 15 -0.79 10.04 5.80
N GLY A 16 -2.02 10.53 5.89
CA GLY A 16 -2.40 11.80 5.29
C GLY A 16 -2.57 11.73 3.78
N VAL A 17 -2.60 10.53 3.22
CA VAL A 17 -2.65 10.30 1.78
C VAL A 17 -3.78 9.35 1.46
N ALA A 18 -4.67 9.74 0.53
CA ALA A 18 -5.71 8.86 0.04
C ALA A 18 -5.19 7.96 -1.08
N GLU A 19 -4.48 8.57 -2.02
CA GLU A 19 -3.82 7.84 -3.09
C GLU A 19 -2.65 8.66 -3.61
N THR A 20 -1.70 7.98 -4.20
CA THR A 20 -0.56 8.61 -4.82
C THR A 20 -0.01 7.72 -5.92
N ILE A 21 0.88 8.28 -6.73
CA ILE A 21 1.54 7.54 -7.79
C ILE A 21 3.04 7.58 -7.51
N ILE A 22 3.68 6.42 -7.55
CA ILE A 22 5.13 6.32 -7.39
C ILE A 22 5.74 5.81 -8.69
N ASP A 23 7.01 6.13 -8.92
CA ASP A 23 7.67 5.79 -10.16
C ASP A 23 7.93 4.30 -10.30
N ALA A 24 8.42 3.68 -9.24
CA ALA A 24 8.77 2.26 -9.25
C ALA A 24 8.88 1.73 -7.82
N ALA A 25 8.70 0.42 -7.68
CA ALA A 25 8.91 -0.28 -6.43
C ALA A 25 9.17 -1.74 -6.76
N HIS A 26 9.85 -2.45 -5.87
CA HIS A 26 10.13 -3.86 -6.04
C HIS A 26 9.08 -4.73 -5.35
N THR A 27 8.63 -4.32 -4.19
CA THR A 27 7.65 -5.05 -3.39
C THR A 27 6.59 -4.11 -2.86
N ALA A 28 5.53 -4.67 -2.30
CA ALA A 28 4.50 -3.87 -1.64
C ALA A 28 5.10 -3.05 -0.49
N ALA A 29 6.03 -3.62 0.27
CA ALA A 29 6.70 -2.89 1.34
C ALA A 29 7.48 -1.68 0.80
N ASP A 30 8.15 -1.85 -0.32
CA ASP A 30 8.87 -0.76 -0.97
C ASP A 30 7.89 0.31 -1.45
N ALA A 31 6.73 -0.10 -1.97
CA ALA A 31 5.69 0.84 -2.38
C ALA A 31 5.17 1.65 -1.18
N TRP A 32 4.97 1.00 -0.04
CA TRP A 32 4.59 1.69 1.19
C TRP A 32 5.63 2.74 1.56
N ASP A 33 6.88 2.34 1.57
CA ASP A 33 7.99 3.22 1.96
C ASP A 33 8.04 4.46 1.08
N LYS A 34 7.95 4.27 -0.21
CA LYS A 34 8.02 5.38 -1.17
C LYS A 34 6.77 6.27 -1.11
N ALA A 35 5.61 5.68 -0.94
CA ALA A 35 4.36 6.43 -0.90
C ALA A 35 4.20 7.24 0.39
N THR A 36 4.79 6.78 1.49
CA THR A 36 4.64 7.44 2.80
C THR A 36 5.86 8.26 3.21
N GLY A 37 6.93 8.23 2.42
CA GLY A 37 8.16 8.93 2.78
C GLY A 37 8.93 8.26 3.91
N GLY A 38 8.80 6.94 4.04
CA GLY A 38 9.54 6.18 5.04
C GLY A 38 8.79 5.96 6.35
N MET A 39 7.47 6.15 6.36
CA MET A 39 6.68 5.92 7.58
C MET A 39 6.71 4.45 7.96
N PRO A 40 6.90 4.12 9.25
CA PRO A 40 6.86 2.72 9.68
C PRO A 40 5.50 2.08 9.38
N GLN A 41 5.53 0.82 8.99
CA GLN A 41 4.32 0.07 8.73
C GLN A 41 3.60 -0.23 10.04
N PRO A 42 2.31 0.11 10.16
CA PRO A 42 1.53 -0.30 11.33
C PRO A 42 1.37 -1.82 11.35
N ASN A 43 1.12 -2.37 12.54
CA ASN A 43 0.83 -3.78 12.66
C ASN A 43 -0.49 -4.11 11.98
N ASN A 44 -0.59 -5.31 11.43
CA ASN A 44 -1.83 -5.84 10.88
C ASN A 44 -2.36 -5.08 9.66
N VAL A 45 -1.50 -4.42 8.90
CA VAL A 45 -1.92 -3.79 7.64
C VAL A 45 -2.08 -4.89 6.58
N LEU A 46 -3.18 -4.82 5.86
CA LEU A 46 -3.45 -5.72 4.74
C LEU A 46 -3.06 -5.06 3.44
N VAL A 47 -2.64 -5.88 2.49
CA VAL A 47 -2.20 -5.42 1.17
C VAL A 47 -3.03 -6.13 0.11
N ALA A 48 -3.43 -5.40 -0.91
CA ALA A 48 -3.99 -5.99 -2.12
C ALA A 48 -3.25 -5.42 -3.32
N ILE A 49 -2.86 -6.29 -4.23
CA ILE A 49 -2.21 -5.90 -5.48
C ILE A 49 -3.15 -6.29 -6.60
N ASN A 50 -3.58 -5.30 -7.37
CA ASN A 50 -4.56 -5.50 -8.45
C ASN A 50 -5.80 -6.24 -7.95
N LEU A 51 -6.29 -5.82 -6.75
CA LEU A 51 -7.51 -6.34 -6.12
C LEU A 51 -7.38 -7.77 -5.58
N GLU A 52 -6.16 -8.25 -5.44
CA GLU A 52 -5.93 -9.56 -4.83
C GLU A 52 -5.09 -9.41 -3.57
N TYR A 53 -5.46 -10.11 -2.51
CA TYR A 53 -4.69 -10.06 -1.27
C TYR A 53 -3.28 -10.53 -1.50
N ALA A 54 -2.34 -9.87 -0.87
CA ALA A 54 -0.93 -10.15 -1.00
C ALA A 54 -0.22 -9.85 0.32
N SER A 55 1.06 -10.14 0.37
CA SER A 55 1.90 -9.80 1.52
C SER A 55 2.77 -8.60 1.20
N PHE A 56 3.38 -8.02 2.23
CA PHE A 56 4.32 -6.93 2.03
C PHE A 56 5.54 -7.35 1.19
N ASP A 57 5.85 -8.64 1.19
CA ASP A 57 6.96 -9.17 0.40
C ASP A 57 6.61 -9.42 -1.06
N ALA A 58 5.32 -9.30 -1.42
CA ALA A 58 4.89 -9.62 -2.76
C ALA A 58 5.52 -8.65 -3.77
N PRO A 59 5.96 -9.15 -4.91
CA PRO A 59 6.55 -8.28 -5.94
C PRO A 59 5.51 -7.41 -6.60
N VAL A 60 5.91 -6.20 -6.96
CA VAL A 60 5.07 -5.27 -7.73
C VAL A 60 5.85 -4.80 -8.95
N LYS A 61 5.12 -4.30 -9.94
CA LYS A 61 5.74 -3.82 -11.16
C LYS A 61 4.96 -2.64 -11.70
N ALA A 62 5.52 -1.96 -12.66
CA ALA A 62 4.88 -0.82 -13.32
C ALA A 62 3.50 -1.23 -13.84
N GLY A 63 2.54 -0.35 -13.61
CA GLY A 63 1.16 -0.59 -13.99
C GLY A 63 0.31 -1.24 -12.90
N ASP A 64 0.92 -1.73 -11.82
CA ASP A 64 0.17 -2.34 -10.74
C ASP A 64 -0.53 -1.28 -9.88
N GLU A 65 -1.60 -1.71 -9.23
CA GLU A 65 -2.29 -0.92 -8.22
C GLU A 65 -2.09 -1.63 -6.88
N VAL A 66 -1.53 -0.92 -5.91
CA VAL A 66 -1.28 -1.46 -4.57
C VAL A 66 -2.18 -0.74 -3.59
N ALA A 67 -2.97 -1.50 -2.84
CA ALA A 67 -3.87 -0.94 -1.84
C ALA A 67 -3.44 -1.40 -0.45
N PHE A 68 -3.44 -0.47 0.49
CA PHE A 68 -3.16 -0.75 1.90
C PHE A 68 -4.39 -0.40 2.72
N PHE A 69 -4.78 -1.29 3.61
CA PHE A 69 -5.96 -1.06 4.43
C PHE A 69 -5.83 -1.77 5.78
N PRO A 70 -6.53 -1.24 6.80
CA PRO A 70 -6.47 -1.86 8.13
C PRO A 70 -7.18 -3.20 8.11
N PRO A 71 -6.88 -4.07 9.08
CA PRO A 71 -7.55 -5.36 9.14
C PRO A 71 -9.06 -5.15 9.34
N VAL A 72 -9.82 -6.02 8.70
CA VAL A 72 -11.26 -6.04 8.90
C VAL A 72 -11.50 -6.77 10.21
N THR A 73 -11.79 -6.02 11.25
CA THR A 73 -12.16 -6.64 12.50
C THR A 73 -13.64 -7.00 12.41
N GLY A 74 -13.92 -8.25 12.43
CA GLY A 74 -15.28 -8.73 12.35
C GLY A 74 -16.06 -8.25 13.56
N GLY A 75 -16.88 -7.40 13.36
CA GLY A 75 -17.78 -7.01 14.35
C GLY A 75 -17.85 -6.20 15.26
#